data_a21af79ae21aff28990ac335b67b17c0
#
_entry.id   a21af79ae21aff28990ac335b67b17c0
#
_cell.length_a   1.000
_cell.length_b   1.000
_cell.length_c   1.000
_cell.angle_alpha   90.00
_cell.angle_beta   90.00
_cell.angle_gamma   90.00
#
_symmetry.space_group_name_H-M   'P 1'
#
loop_
_entity.id
_entity.type
_entity.pdbx_description
1 polymer ?
#
loop_
_entity_poly.entity_id
_entity_poly.type
_entity_poly.pdbx_seq_one_letter_code
_entity_poly.pdbx_strand_id
1 'polypeptide(L)'
;SSSAASDVYKRQVHKYFLQTPLFSDYSLKDRFVYIPEEKKAIHSFDKVYEFPVGTALVKTFSYEMASNKNKVLLETRLLLLQETGWSAHTYVWDENQEDAFLKVSGKTIEGIEFLHEGNLKKVDYRVPNQNQCKECHLSGDKIMPIGPKSRNLNFEVTQHNESINQIDYWIEKGLVESHDPQKVVADWKNKEESLDDRARAYLDVNCGHCHMPGGSADTTGLYLSVNEKDVRKLGVNKPPVAAGRASGNLMYSIVPGKPEKSILLYRMKSEDPGIMMPESGRALAHSEGIRLIESWIKNYDK
;
A
#
# COMPACT_ATOMS: atom_id res chain seq x y z
N SER A 1 -22.15 19.09 25.71
CA SER A 1 -20.97 18.45 26.34
C SER A 1 -20.18 17.70 25.29
N SER A 2 -18.88 17.85 25.31
CA SER A 2 -17.97 17.34 24.24
C SER A 2 -17.93 15.81 24.11
N SER A 3 -18.36 15.05 25.10
CA SER A 3 -18.34 13.59 25.09
C SER A 3 -19.35 12.96 24.13
N ALA A 4 -20.58 13.48 24.06
CA ALA A 4 -21.61 12.94 23.19
C ALA A 4 -21.29 13.17 21.69
N ALA A 5 -20.74 14.32 21.33
CA ALA A 5 -20.29 14.60 19.97
C ALA A 5 -19.12 13.68 19.58
N SER A 6 -18.14 13.48 20.47
CA SER A 6 -17.02 12.57 20.27
C SER A 6 -17.47 11.12 20.04
N ASP A 7 -18.49 10.65 20.76
CA ASP A 7 -19.02 9.29 20.63
C ASP A 7 -19.83 9.09 19.34
N VAL A 8 -20.54 10.12 18.86
CA VAL A 8 -21.22 10.10 17.55
C VAL A 8 -20.19 10.01 16.41
N TYR A 9 -19.14 10.82 16.45
CA TYR A 9 -18.08 10.76 15.43
C TYR A 9 -17.33 9.43 15.43
N LYS A 10 -17.06 8.82 16.59
CA LYS A 10 -16.43 7.50 16.68
C LYS A 10 -17.24 6.37 16.09
N ARG A 11 -18.57 6.45 16.08
CA ARG A 11 -19.46 5.43 15.50
C ARG A 11 -19.55 5.49 13.98
N GLN A 12 -19.12 6.58 13.36
CA GLN A 12 -19.16 6.78 11.91
C GLN A 12 -17.84 6.44 11.20
N VAL A 13 -16.79 6.13 11.96
CA VAL A 13 -15.48 5.79 11.42
C VAL A 13 -15.24 4.30 11.57
N HIS A 14 -15.08 3.61 10.45
CA HIS A 14 -14.96 2.15 10.41
C HIS A 14 -13.52 1.72 10.13
N LYS A 15 -13.00 0.84 10.99
CA LYS A 15 -11.68 0.21 10.76
C LYS A 15 -11.79 -0.75 9.59
N TYR A 16 -10.75 -0.79 8.74
CA TYR A 16 -10.68 -1.76 7.66
C TYR A 16 -9.26 -2.30 7.47
N PHE A 17 -9.19 -3.45 6.82
CA PHE A 17 -7.99 -4.20 6.58
C PHE A 17 -7.80 -4.43 5.08
N LEU A 18 -6.60 -4.81 4.68
CA LEU A 18 -6.26 -5.17 3.32
C LEU A 18 -5.65 -6.56 3.32
N GLN A 19 -6.11 -7.43 2.45
CA GLN A 19 -5.59 -8.80 2.29
C GLN A 19 -4.09 -8.79 2.03
N THR A 20 -3.65 -7.95 1.10
CA THR A 20 -2.25 -7.70 0.82
C THR A 20 -1.94 -6.21 1.01
N PRO A 21 -1.37 -5.80 2.16
CA PRO A 21 -1.03 -4.41 2.41
C PRO A 21 0.29 -4.01 1.77
N LEU A 22 0.37 -2.73 1.32
CA LEU A 22 1.61 -2.12 0.83
C LEU A 22 2.68 -2.10 1.92
N PHE A 23 3.89 -2.50 1.58
CA PHE A 23 5.06 -2.43 2.46
C PHE A 23 5.46 -0.96 2.74
N SER A 24 5.83 -0.66 3.96
CA SER A 24 6.40 0.61 4.41
C SER A 24 7.24 0.35 5.64
N ASP A 25 8.49 -0.08 5.43
CA ASP A 25 9.51 -0.24 6.47
C ASP A 25 9.09 -1.07 7.70
N TYR A 26 8.25 -2.10 7.49
CA TYR A 26 7.68 -2.94 8.56
C TYR A 26 6.76 -2.21 9.56
N SER A 27 6.41 -0.95 9.31
CA SER A 27 5.50 -0.21 10.20
C SER A 27 4.14 -0.87 10.31
N LEU A 28 3.55 -0.83 11.50
CA LEU A 28 2.15 -1.18 11.72
C LEU A 28 1.25 -0.11 11.08
N LYS A 29 0.06 -0.52 10.65
CA LYS A 29 -0.86 0.37 9.93
C LYS A 29 -2.29 0.14 10.38
N ASP A 30 -2.85 1.13 11.07
CA ASP A 30 -4.27 1.20 11.32
C ASP A 30 -4.95 2.02 10.22
N ARG A 31 -6.05 1.49 9.65
CA ARG A 31 -6.78 2.14 8.57
C ARG A 31 -8.24 2.30 8.95
N PHE A 32 -8.77 3.48 8.60
CA PHE A 32 -10.16 3.78 8.85
C PHE A 32 -10.78 4.47 7.63
N VAL A 33 -12.08 4.27 7.46
CA VAL A 33 -12.90 4.93 6.47
C VAL A 33 -14.06 5.64 7.15
N TYR A 34 -14.29 6.87 6.71
CA TYR A 34 -15.50 7.65 6.97
C TYR A 34 -16.20 7.91 5.66
N ILE A 35 -17.48 7.62 5.59
CA ILE A 35 -18.35 7.99 4.48
C ILE A 35 -19.51 8.81 5.07
N PRO A 36 -19.88 9.96 4.47
CA PRO A 36 -20.99 10.78 4.96
C PRO A 36 -22.30 9.99 5.05
N GLU A 37 -23.11 10.31 6.05
CA GLU A 37 -24.43 9.69 6.23
C GLU A 37 -25.26 9.76 4.94
N GLU A 38 -26.09 8.73 4.71
CA GLU A 38 -26.96 8.57 3.54
C GLU A 38 -26.23 8.46 2.19
N LYS A 39 -24.88 8.49 2.18
CA LYS A 39 -24.08 8.27 0.98
C LYS A 39 -23.39 6.91 1.03
N LYS A 40 -23.14 6.34 -0.14
CA LYS A 40 -22.47 5.04 -0.28
C LYS A 40 -21.37 5.13 -1.34
N ALA A 41 -20.33 4.34 -1.17
CA ALA A 41 -19.36 4.13 -2.22
C ALA A 41 -19.92 3.10 -3.22
N ILE A 42 -19.54 3.26 -4.49
CA ILE A 42 -19.96 2.41 -5.60
C ILE A 42 -18.81 1.49 -5.98
N HIS A 43 -19.11 0.21 -6.22
CA HIS A 43 -18.11 -0.74 -6.70
C HIS A 43 -17.67 -0.37 -8.11
N SER A 44 -16.36 -0.39 -8.33
CA SER A 44 -15.74 -0.18 -9.63
C SER A 44 -14.81 -1.34 -9.94
N PHE A 45 -15.08 -2.06 -11.05
CA PHE A 45 -14.34 -3.26 -11.40
C PHE A 45 -12.83 -2.98 -11.57
N ASP A 46 -11.99 -3.74 -10.89
CA ASP A 46 -10.52 -3.63 -10.84
C ASP A 46 -9.96 -2.29 -10.33
N LYS A 47 -10.81 -1.36 -9.94
CA LYS A 47 -10.40 -0.05 -9.41
C LYS A 47 -10.73 0.08 -7.93
N VAL A 48 -10.29 1.17 -7.36
CA VAL A 48 -10.74 1.63 -6.04
C VAL A 48 -12.23 1.94 -6.12
N TYR A 49 -12.98 1.71 -5.04
CA TYR A 49 -14.36 2.14 -4.94
C TYR A 49 -14.52 3.62 -5.29
N GLU A 50 -15.59 3.95 -5.96
CA GLU A 50 -15.97 5.33 -6.22
C GLU A 50 -16.64 5.90 -4.97
N PHE A 51 -15.88 6.67 -4.22
CA PHE A 51 -16.32 7.25 -2.97
C PHE A 51 -17.12 8.55 -3.20
N PRO A 52 -18.12 8.85 -2.36
CA PRO A 52 -18.82 10.13 -2.41
C PRO A 52 -17.97 11.27 -1.82
N VAL A 53 -18.21 12.49 -2.29
CA VAL A 53 -17.61 13.70 -1.72
C VAL A 53 -17.90 13.80 -0.22
N GLY A 54 -16.88 14.14 0.55
CA GLY A 54 -16.88 14.14 2.01
C GLY A 54 -16.27 12.89 2.63
N THR A 55 -15.95 11.84 1.82
CA THR A 55 -15.27 10.64 2.32
C THR A 55 -13.87 10.98 2.82
N ALA A 56 -13.51 10.38 3.95
CA ALA A 56 -12.16 10.41 4.49
C ALA A 56 -11.58 9.00 4.64
N LEU A 57 -10.35 8.80 4.15
CA LEU A 57 -9.55 7.61 4.39
C LEU A 57 -8.39 7.97 5.29
N VAL A 58 -8.30 7.33 6.43
CA VAL A 58 -7.29 7.60 7.46
C VAL A 58 -6.35 6.41 7.58
N LYS A 59 -5.05 6.69 7.67
CA LYS A 59 -4.02 5.66 7.83
C LYS A 59 -2.98 6.12 8.82
N THR A 60 -2.91 5.45 9.97
CA THR A 60 -1.92 5.73 11.02
C THR A 60 -0.79 4.72 10.96
N PHE A 61 0.44 5.21 10.97
CA PHE A 61 1.66 4.41 11.00
C PHE A 61 2.27 4.44 12.40
N SER A 62 2.72 3.29 12.85
CA SER A 62 3.30 3.11 14.17
C SER A 62 4.33 1.99 14.19
N TYR A 63 5.14 1.97 15.24
CA TYR A 63 6.01 0.84 15.56
C TYR A 63 5.79 0.39 17.01
N GLU A 64 6.04 -0.88 17.25
CA GLU A 64 6.27 -1.40 18.59
C GLU A 64 7.77 -1.34 18.86
N MET A 65 8.16 -0.49 19.80
CA MET A 65 9.57 -0.21 20.09
C MET A 65 10.28 -1.42 20.67
N ALA A 66 11.49 -1.70 20.22
CA ALA A 66 12.28 -2.84 20.70
C ALA A 66 12.59 -2.77 22.20
N SER A 67 12.78 -1.57 22.74
CA SER A 67 13.20 -1.32 24.14
C SER A 67 12.13 -1.65 25.18
N ASN A 68 10.87 -1.34 24.91
CA ASN A 68 9.79 -1.41 25.92
C ASN A 68 8.48 -1.98 25.40
N LYS A 69 8.43 -2.37 24.11
CA LYS A 69 7.24 -2.85 23.39
C LYS A 69 6.06 -1.87 23.35
N ASN A 70 6.29 -0.61 23.68
CA ASN A 70 5.27 0.42 23.55
C ASN A 70 5.00 0.69 22.06
N LYS A 71 3.73 0.83 21.71
CA LYS A 71 3.32 1.29 20.37
C LYS A 71 3.50 2.80 20.32
N VAL A 72 4.36 3.26 19.40
CA VAL A 72 4.62 4.68 19.16
C VAL A 72 4.03 5.05 17.81
N LEU A 73 3.13 6.03 17.79
CA LEU A 73 2.53 6.59 16.59
C LEU A 73 3.52 7.56 15.95
N LEU A 74 3.74 7.44 14.64
CA LEU A 74 4.66 8.32 13.91
C LEU A 74 3.92 9.37 13.10
N GLU A 75 2.98 8.92 12.26
CA GLU A 75 2.19 9.80 11.42
C GLU A 75 0.78 9.25 11.20
N THR A 76 -0.14 10.16 10.95
CA THR A 76 -1.46 9.85 10.41
C THR A 76 -1.65 10.56 9.08
N ARG A 77 -1.91 9.81 8.02
CA ARG A 77 -2.24 10.33 6.69
C ARG A 77 -3.74 10.33 6.50
N LEU A 78 -4.23 11.44 5.97
CA LEU A 78 -5.63 11.65 5.64
C LEU A 78 -5.75 11.88 4.14
N LEU A 79 -6.55 11.06 3.45
CA LEU A 79 -7.08 11.38 2.12
C LEU A 79 -8.51 11.85 2.30
N LEU A 80 -8.81 13.07 1.88
CA LEU A 80 -10.14 13.67 1.96
C LEU A 80 -10.66 13.95 0.54
N LEU A 81 -11.83 13.42 0.22
CA LEU A 81 -12.50 13.67 -1.06
C LEU A 81 -13.35 14.93 -1.00
N GLN A 82 -12.93 15.93 -1.74
CA GLN A 82 -13.59 17.22 -1.90
C GLN A 82 -14.21 17.32 -3.30
N GLU A 83 -15.00 18.37 -3.58
CA GLU A 83 -15.54 18.65 -4.91
C GLU A 83 -14.43 18.74 -5.99
N THR A 84 -13.25 19.20 -5.62
CA THR A 84 -12.08 19.32 -6.50
C THR A 84 -11.27 18.03 -6.64
N GLY A 85 -11.68 16.92 -6.00
CA GLY A 85 -10.98 15.65 -5.96
C GLY A 85 -10.34 15.35 -4.60
N TRP A 86 -9.52 14.30 -4.57
CA TRP A 86 -8.82 13.89 -3.35
C TRP A 86 -7.69 14.84 -2.99
N SER A 87 -7.62 15.20 -1.72
CA SER A 87 -6.48 15.92 -1.12
C SER A 87 -5.78 15.02 -0.10
N ALA A 88 -4.45 15.13 -0.02
CA ALA A 88 -3.61 14.35 0.90
C ALA A 88 -3.00 15.25 1.97
N HIS A 89 -3.14 14.85 3.23
CA HIS A 89 -2.61 15.58 4.37
C HIS A 89 -1.88 14.60 5.30
N THR A 90 -0.72 15.02 5.79
CA THR A 90 0.10 14.21 6.72
C THR A 90 0.27 14.95 8.02
N TYR A 91 -0.07 14.28 9.13
CA TYR A 91 0.08 14.75 10.49
C TYR A 91 1.14 13.92 11.19
N VAL A 92 2.11 14.55 11.83
CA VAL A 92 3.18 13.90 12.61
C VAL A 92 2.85 14.00 14.08
N TRP A 93 2.86 12.86 14.78
CA TRP A 93 2.61 12.78 16.20
C TRP A 93 3.75 13.43 17.00
N ASP A 94 3.38 14.06 18.09
CA ASP A 94 4.34 14.62 19.03
C ASP A 94 5.02 13.52 19.88
N GLU A 95 6.05 13.90 20.63
CA GLU A 95 6.79 12.97 21.49
C GLU A 95 5.96 12.45 22.65
N ASN A 96 4.97 13.22 23.10
CA ASN A 96 4.06 12.83 24.19
C ASN A 96 2.95 11.88 23.72
N GLN A 97 2.78 11.70 22.40
CA GLN A 97 1.74 10.87 21.79
C GLN A 97 0.30 11.36 22.10
N GLU A 98 0.14 12.67 22.35
CA GLU A 98 -1.13 13.29 22.70
C GLU A 98 -1.78 14.01 21.52
N ASP A 99 -0.95 14.58 20.61
CA ASP A 99 -1.43 15.36 19.47
C ASP A 99 -0.58 15.11 18.21
N ALA A 100 -1.15 15.46 17.04
CA ALA A 100 -0.49 15.31 15.75
C ALA A 100 -0.61 16.58 14.92
N PHE A 101 0.51 17.05 14.37
CA PHE A 101 0.63 18.33 13.69
C PHE A 101 0.80 18.17 12.18
N LEU A 102 0.09 18.98 11.42
CA LEU A 102 0.18 19.00 9.96
C LEU A 102 1.62 19.28 9.51
N LYS A 103 2.15 18.39 8.67
CA LYS A 103 3.52 18.47 8.16
C LYS A 103 3.56 18.46 6.63
N VAL A 104 3.57 19.63 6.03
CA VAL A 104 3.57 19.80 4.57
C VAL A 104 4.92 19.43 3.95
N SER A 105 6.02 19.78 4.62
CA SER A 105 7.39 19.60 4.13
C SER A 105 7.96 18.18 4.30
N GLY A 106 7.19 17.27 4.92
CA GLY A 106 7.72 15.98 5.36
C GLY A 106 8.65 16.08 6.58
N LYS A 107 9.10 14.95 7.09
CA LYS A 107 10.03 14.83 8.23
C LYS A 107 10.76 13.49 8.16
N THR A 108 12.02 13.45 8.59
CA THR A 108 12.68 12.18 8.95
C THR A 108 12.60 12.00 10.46
N ILE A 109 12.16 10.84 10.91
CA ILE A 109 12.17 10.41 12.32
C ILE A 109 13.29 9.39 12.42
N GLU A 110 14.40 9.81 13.02
CA GLU A 110 15.63 9.03 13.05
C GLU A 110 15.60 7.96 14.14
N GLY A 111 16.31 6.86 13.88
CA GLY A 111 16.67 5.89 14.91
C GLY A 111 15.53 5.05 15.49
N ILE A 112 14.47 4.80 14.74
CA ILE A 112 13.40 3.89 15.17
C ILE A 112 13.94 2.46 15.22
N GLU A 113 13.96 1.88 16.42
CA GLU A 113 14.40 0.50 16.66
C GLU A 113 13.21 -0.39 17.02
N PHE A 114 13.05 -1.48 16.27
CA PHE A 114 11.95 -2.43 16.44
C PHE A 114 12.42 -3.87 16.21
N LEU A 115 11.65 -4.83 16.72
CA LEU A 115 11.92 -6.25 16.47
C LEU A 115 11.10 -6.74 15.27
N HIS A 116 11.76 -7.44 14.36
CA HIS A 116 11.10 -8.12 13.26
C HIS A 116 11.64 -9.55 13.16
N GLU A 117 10.76 -10.56 13.28
CA GLU A 117 11.14 -11.98 13.35
C GLU A 117 12.27 -12.27 14.35
N GLY A 118 12.23 -11.62 15.53
CA GLY A 118 13.22 -11.76 16.60
C GLY A 118 14.53 -11.00 16.37
N ASN A 119 14.71 -10.33 15.23
CA ASN A 119 15.89 -9.55 14.89
C ASN A 119 15.65 -8.06 15.14
N LEU A 120 16.62 -7.41 15.78
CA LEU A 120 16.61 -5.95 15.92
C LEU A 120 16.82 -5.30 14.54
N LYS A 121 15.90 -4.43 14.16
CA LYS A 121 16.02 -3.57 12.98
C LYS A 121 16.01 -2.12 13.40
N LYS A 122 16.63 -1.28 12.59
CA LYS A 122 16.67 0.17 12.74
C LYS A 122 16.28 0.83 11.44
N VAL A 123 15.50 1.90 11.51
CA VAL A 123 15.08 2.69 10.35
C VAL A 123 15.05 4.18 10.68
N ASP A 124 15.48 4.99 9.74
CA ASP A 124 15.21 6.42 9.70
C ASP A 124 13.94 6.62 8.87
N TYR A 125 12.81 6.70 9.58
CA TYR A 125 11.48 6.69 8.99
C TYR A 125 11.19 8.01 8.27
N ARG A 126 10.84 7.92 7.00
CA ARG A 126 10.58 9.10 6.15
C ARG A 126 9.09 9.38 6.06
N VAL A 127 8.64 10.41 6.79
CA VAL A 127 7.32 11.01 6.59
C VAL A 127 7.34 11.77 5.27
N PRO A 128 6.47 11.44 4.29
CA PRO A 128 6.50 12.07 2.98
C PRO A 128 6.03 13.52 3.03
N ASN A 129 6.58 14.34 2.15
CA ASN A 129 6.00 15.63 1.85
C ASN A 129 4.78 15.48 0.90
N GLN A 130 4.06 16.58 0.67
CA GLN A 130 2.83 16.57 -0.13
C GLN A 130 3.09 16.16 -1.61
N ASN A 131 4.25 16.47 -2.18
CA ASN A 131 4.59 16.07 -3.54
C ASN A 131 4.89 14.56 -3.62
N GLN A 132 5.57 14.01 -2.62
CA GLN A 132 5.85 12.58 -2.54
C GLN A 132 4.57 11.73 -2.39
N CYS A 133 3.50 12.28 -1.82
CA CYS A 133 2.19 11.59 -1.83
C CYS A 133 1.70 11.37 -3.28
N LYS A 134 1.90 12.35 -4.16
CA LYS A 134 1.51 12.24 -5.57
C LYS A 134 2.27 11.15 -6.32
N GLU A 135 3.53 10.89 -5.99
CA GLU A 135 4.35 9.85 -6.66
C GLU A 135 3.66 8.48 -6.67
N CYS A 136 2.96 8.13 -5.58
CA CYS A 136 2.23 6.87 -5.46
C CYS A 136 0.73 6.99 -5.76
N HIS A 137 0.13 8.15 -5.47
CA HIS A 137 -1.32 8.34 -5.53
C HIS A 137 -1.81 8.98 -6.84
N LEU A 138 -0.91 9.35 -7.76
CA LEU A 138 -1.31 9.96 -9.03
C LEU A 138 -1.86 8.91 -10.00
N SER A 139 -3.04 9.20 -10.56
CA SER A 139 -3.63 8.46 -11.68
C SER A 139 -4.15 9.49 -12.69
N GLY A 140 -3.50 9.58 -13.84
CA GLY A 140 -3.67 10.70 -14.76
C GLY A 140 -3.22 12.01 -14.09
N ASP A 141 -4.13 12.95 -13.93
CA ASP A 141 -3.92 14.25 -13.29
C ASP A 141 -4.49 14.33 -11.85
N LYS A 142 -5.05 13.23 -11.33
CA LYS A 142 -5.79 13.20 -10.05
C LYS A 142 -5.11 12.35 -9.00
N ILE A 143 -5.21 12.78 -7.76
CA ILE A 143 -4.86 11.94 -6.61
C ILE A 143 -5.94 10.88 -6.42
N MET A 144 -5.55 9.61 -6.21
CA MET A 144 -6.47 8.50 -5.99
C MET A 144 -6.00 7.63 -4.82
N PRO A 145 -6.92 7.04 -4.03
CA PRO A 145 -6.56 5.98 -3.10
C PRO A 145 -5.97 4.77 -3.81
N ILE A 146 -5.21 3.92 -3.09
CA ILE A 146 -4.57 2.72 -3.65
C ILE A 146 -5.26 1.44 -3.15
N GLY A 147 -5.52 1.38 -1.85
CA GLY A 147 -5.84 0.14 -1.15
C GLY A 147 -7.27 -0.39 -1.31
N PRO A 148 -8.33 0.43 -1.17
CA PRO A 148 -9.70 -0.05 -1.05
C PRO A 148 -10.29 -0.45 -2.42
N LYS A 149 -9.86 -1.61 -2.90
CA LYS A 149 -10.39 -2.32 -4.07
C LYS A 149 -11.15 -3.55 -3.60
N SER A 150 -12.27 -3.91 -4.23
CA SER A 150 -13.08 -5.07 -3.84
C SER A 150 -12.23 -6.33 -3.64
N ARG A 151 -11.37 -6.67 -4.59
CA ARG A 151 -10.47 -7.83 -4.53
C ARG A 151 -9.49 -7.83 -3.34
N ASN A 152 -9.23 -6.69 -2.72
CA ASN A 152 -8.32 -6.56 -1.57
C ASN A 152 -9.05 -6.40 -0.23
N LEU A 153 -10.39 -6.30 -0.27
CA LEU A 153 -11.27 -6.18 0.88
C LEU A 153 -12.15 -7.43 1.11
N ASN A 154 -12.31 -8.30 0.09
CA ASN A 154 -13.20 -9.45 0.12
C ASN A 154 -12.58 -10.62 0.89
N PHE A 155 -12.44 -10.48 2.20
CA PHE A 155 -11.95 -11.55 3.08
C PHE A 155 -12.51 -11.39 4.49
N GLU A 156 -12.42 -12.47 5.27
CA GLU A 156 -12.89 -12.51 6.66
C GLU A 156 -12.01 -11.63 7.56
N VAL A 157 -12.64 -10.79 8.35
CA VAL A 157 -11.99 -9.94 9.34
C VAL A 157 -12.69 -10.08 10.69
N THR A 158 -11.96 -9.86 11.78
CA THR A 158 -12.58 -9.77 13.10
C THR A 158 -13.02 -8.34 13.36
N GLN A 159 -14.34 -8.14 13.46
CA GLN A 159 -14.96 -6.87 13.85
C GLN A 159 -15.84 -7.12 15.08
N HIS A 160 -15.66 -6.31 16.11
CA HIS A 160 -16.44 -6.43 17.36
C HIS A 160 -16.48 -7.85 17.96
N ASN A 161 -15.38 -8.61 17.86
CA ASN A 161 -15.20 -10.01 18.27
C ASN A 161 -15.97 -11.03 17.42
N GLU A 162 -16.49 -10.66 16.27
CA GLU A 162 -17.15 -11.54 15.32
C GLU A 162 -16.32 -11.64 14.03
N SER A 163 -16.30 -12.84 13.42
CA SER A 163 -15.73 -13.02 12.07
C SER A 163 -16.81 -12.69 11.05
N ILE A 164 -16.50 -11.77 10.17
CA ILE A 164 -17.41 -11.33 9.10
C ILE A 164 -16.61 -10.99 7.85
N ASN A 165 -17.15 -11.29 6.66
CA ASN A 165 -16.56 -10.78 5.44
C ASN A 165 -16.59 -9.24 5.44
N GLN A 166 -15.45 -8.63 5.14
CA GLN A 166 -15.32 -7.19 5.29
C GLN A 166 -16.21 -6.40 4.31
N ILE A 167 -16.48 -6.93 3.11
CA ILE A 167 -17.39 -6.27 2.16
C ILE A 167 -18.83 -6.40 2.66
N ASP A 168 -19.24 -7.57 3.19
CA ASP A 168 -20.56 -7.75 3.78
C ASP A 168 -20.77 -6.82 4.97
N TYR A 169 -19.75 -6.65 5.82
CA TYR A 169 -19.75 -5.65 6.88
C TYR A 169 -19.95 -4.21 6.32
N TRP A 170 -19.23 -3.85 5.24
CA TRP A 170 -19.40 -2.53 4.64
C TRP A 170 -20.79 -2.32 4.04
N ILE A 171 -21.38 -3.36 3.43
CA ILE A 171 -22.76 -3.33 2.92
C ILE A 171 -23.76 -3.18 4.07
N GLU A 172 -23.62 -3.98 5.15
CA GLU A 172 -24.47 -3.92 6.34
C GLU A 172 -24.44 -2.53 7.01
N LYS A 173 -23.26 -1.93 7.12
CA LYS A 173 -23.09 -0.57 7.68
C LYS A 173 -23.47 0.55 6.71
N GLY A 174 -23.91 0.24 5.51
CA GLY A 174 -24.32 1.22 4.52
C GLY A 174 -23.18 2.03 3.92
N LEU A 175 -21.92 1.54 4.02
CA LEU A 175 -20.75 2.22 3.48
C LEU A 175 -20.61 2.05 1.96
N VAL A 176 -21.08 0.93 1.42
CA VAL A 176 -21.04 0.63 -0.02
C VAL A 176 -22.40 0.15 -0.51
N GLU A 177 -22.65 0.32 -1.79
CA GLU A 177 -23.80 -0.31 -2.43
C GLU A 177 -23.63 -1.83 -2.49
N SER A 178 -24.75 -2.57 -2.45
CA SER A 178 -24.72 -4.03 -2.63
C SER A 178 -24.22 -4.38 -4.03
N HIS A 179 -23.27 -5.29 -4.12
CA HIS A 179 -22.66 -5.75 -5.36
C HIS A 179 -22.04 -7.13 -5.18
N ASP A 180 -21.81 -7.85 -6.29
CA ASP A 180 -21.02 -9.08 -6.27
C ASP A 180 -19.54 -8.72 -6.10
N PRO A 181 -18.88 -9.15 -5.01
CA PRO A 181 -17.48 -8.81 -4.78
C PRO A 181 -16.57 -9.58 -5.75
N GLN A 182 -15.47 -8.94 -6.14
CA GLN A 182 -14.43 -9.62 -6.91
C GLN A 182 -13.77 -10.72 -6.07
N LYS A 183 -13.28 -11.78 -6.75
CA LYS A 183 -12.43 -12.77 -6.09
C LYS A 183 -11.29 -12.07 -5.33
N VAL A 184 -11.07 -12.51 -4.09
CA VAL A 184 -9.98 -11.99 -3.27
C VAL A 184 -8.62 -12.25 -3.93
N VAL A 185 -7.71 -11.29 -3.80
CA VAL A 185 -6.30 -11.52 -4.17
C VAL A 185 -5.64 -12.46 -3.15
N ALA A 186 -4.60 -13.16 -3.58
CA ALA A 186 -3.83 -14.00 -2.71
C ALA A 186 -3.25 -13.22 -1.51
N ASP A 187 -3.25 -13.83 -0.33
CA ASP A 187 -2.35 -13.38 0.72
C ASP A 187 -0.92 -13.80 0.34
N TRP A 188 -0.09 -12.84 0.02
CA TRP A 188 1.28 -13.11 -0.39
C TRP A 188 2.11 -13.91 0.64
N LYS A 189 1.69 -13.94 1.90
CA LYS A 189 2.31 -14.69 2.99
C LYS A 189 1.84 -16.13 3.07
N ASN A 190 0.61 -16.41 2.61
CA ASN A 190 0.01 -17.74 2.71
C ASN A 190 0.66 -18.72 1.72
N LYS A 191 1.49 -19.64 2.22
CA LYS A 191 2.24 -20.61 1.41
C LYS A 191 1.37 -21.69 0.77
N GLU A 192 0.12 -21.82 1.17
CA GLU A 192 -0.86 -22.74 0.56
C GLU A 192 -1.37 -22.21 -0.79
N GLU A 193 -1.23 -20.91 -1.02
CA GLU A 193 -1.57 -20.30 -2.30
C GLU A 193 -0.43 -20.43 -3.32
N SER A 194 -0.75 -20.40 -4.61
CA SER A 194 0.25 -20.57 -5.66
C SER A 194 1.32 -19.49 -5.60
N LEU A 195 2.55 -19.85 -5.96
CA LEU A 195 3.65 -18.89 -5.97
C LEU A 195 3.40 -17.72 -6.93
N ASP A 196 2.74 -17.97 -8.07
CA ASP A 196 2.39 -16.94 -9.05
C ASP A 196 1.33 -15.97 -8.47
N ASP A 197 0.23 -16.49 -7.93
CA ASP A 197 -0.82 -15.64 -7.34
C ASP A 197 -0.27 -14.76 -6.22
N ARG A 198 0.59 -15.31 -5.36
CA ARG A 198 1.24 -14.58 -4.26
C ARG A 198 2.17 -13.48 -4.77
N ALA A 199 3.02 -13.80 -5.75
CA ALA A 199 3.93 -12.84 -6.35
C ALA A 199 3.16 -11.73 -7.08
N ARG A 200 2.11 -12.09 -7.82
CA ARG A 200 1.25 -11.15 -8.54
C ARG A 200 0.49 -10.23 -7.59
N ALA A 201 -0.07 -10.75 -6.48
CA ALA A 201 -0.71 -9.94 -5.45
C ALA A 201 0.28 -8.97 -4.77
N TYR A 202 1.50 -9.44 -4.50
CA TYR A 202 2.57 -8.59 -3.96
C TYR A 202 2.95 -7.45 -4.91
N LEU A 203 3.14 -7.75 -6.20
CA LEU A 203 3.48 -6.76 -7.23
C LEU A 203 2.35 -5.76 -7.47
N ASP A 204 1.08 -6.20 -7.49
CA ASP A 204 -0.09 -5.32 -7.66
C ASP A 204 -0.12 -4.22 -6.59
N VAL A 205 0.08 -4.61 -5.33
CA VAL A 205 -0.03 -3.66 -4.21
C VAL A 205 1.21 -2.78 -4.07
N ASN A 206 2.41 -3.36 -4.23
CA ASN A 206 3.65 -2.62 -3.96
C ASN A 206 4.18 -1.85 -5.17
N CYS A 207 3.76 -2.20 -6.38
CA CYS A 207 4.30 -1.66 -7.62
C CYS A 207 3.21 -1.21 -8.60
N GLY A 208 2.10 -1.97 -8.68
CA GLY A 208 1.05 -1.80 -9.68
C GLY A 208 0.34 -0.45 -9.64
N HIS A 209 0.33 0.24 -8.51
CA HIS A 209 -0.29 1.56 -8.40
C HIS A 209 0.46 2.66 -9.18
N CYS A 210 1.79 2.51 -9.36
CA CYS A 210 2.59 3.36 -10.23
C CYS A 210 2.77 2.74 -11.62
N HIS A 211 3.00 1.42 -11.67
CA HIS A 211 3.23 0.65 -12.90
C HIS A 211 1.90 0.14 -13.49
N MET A 212 1.09 1.06 -13.97
CA MET A 212 -0.21 0.83 -14.63
C MET A 212 -0.47 1.96 -15.65
N PRO A 213 -1.38 1.77 -16.61
CA PRO A 213 -1.80 2.86 -17.49
C PRO A 213 -2.30 4.08 -16.69
N GLY A 214 -1.73 5.25 -16.98
CA GLY A 214 -2.02 6.50 -16.27
C GLY A 214 -1.37 6.64 -14.89
N GLY A 215 -0.61 5.66 -14.41
CA GLY A 215 0.20 5.76 -13.19
C GLY A 215 1.47 6.58 -13.39
N SER A 216 2.15 6.95 -12.30
CA SER A 216 3.38 7.78 -12.37
C SER A 216 4.53 7.14 -13.15
N ALA A 217 4.53 5.81 -13.31
CA ALA A 217 5.52 5.06 -14.08
C ALA A 217 4.97 4.49 -15.40
N ASP A 218 3.85 5.01 -15.92
CA ASP A 218 3.19 4.56 -17.16
C ASP A 218 4.15 4.53 -18.35
N THR A 219 4.98 5.55 -18.52
CA THR A 219 5.95 5.69 -19.61
C THR A 219 6.95 4.52 -19.71
N THR A 220 7.11 3.73 -18.64
CA THR A 220 7.96 2.54 -18.66
C THR A 220 7.34 1.39 -19.47
N GLY A 221 6.02 1.41 -19.67
CA GLY A 221 5.26 0.30 -20.25
C GLY A 221 5.41 -1.01 -19.46
N LEU A 222 5.81 -0.93 -18.19
CA LEU A 222 5.82 -2.04 -17.24
C LEU A 222 4.56 -1.95 -16.41
N TYR A 223 3.69 -2.97 -16.51
CA TYR A 223 2.40 -2.99 -15.83
C TYR A 223 2.32 -4.19 -14.88
N LEU A 224 2.14 -3.91 -13.60
CA LEU A 224 2.29 -4.89 -12.53
C LEU A 224 0.97 -5.16 -11.78
N SER A 225 -0.17 -4.83 -12.40
CA SER A 225 -1.47 -5.22 -11.90
C SER A 225 -1.61 -6.75 -11.86
N VAL A 226 -2.33 -7.26 -10.85
CA VAL A 226 -2.62 -8.70 -10.72
C VAL A 226 -3.33 -9.26 -11.96
N ASN A 227 -4.09 -8.45 -12.70
CA ASN A 227 -4.83 -8.85 -13.89
C ASN A 227 -4.05 -8.66 -15.21
N GLU A 228 -2.82 -8.17 -15.20
CA GLU A 228 -2.01 -8.06 -16.41
C GLU A 228 -1.68 -9.45 -16.97
N LYS A 229 -2.06 -9.71 -18.21
CA LYS A 229 -1.87 -11.01 -18.88
C LYS A 229 -0.75 -10.98 -19.92
N ASP A 230 -0.38 -9.78 -20.38
CA ASP A 230 0.71 -9.62 -21.31
C ASP A 230 2.04 -9.76 -20.58
N VAL A 231 2.70 -10.90 -20.77
CA VAL A 231 3.98 -11.21 -20.11
C VAL A 231 5.07 -10.18 -20.42
N ARG A 232 5.01 -9.53 -21.58
CA ARG A 232 5.96 -8.47 -21.94
C ARG A 232 5.70 -7.20 -21.13
N LYS A 233 4.45 -6.82 -20.94
CA LYS A 233 4.07 -5.70 -20.07
C LYS A 233 4.39 -6.02 -18.61
N LEU A 234 4.24 -7.27 -18.19
CA LEU A 234 4.65 -7.73 -16.87
C LEU A 234 6.18 -7.61 -16.64
N GLY A 235 6.96 -7.48 -17.71
CA GLY A 235 8.39 -7.26 -17.64
C GLY A 235 9.26 -8.42 -18.11
N VAL A 236 8.66 -9.55 -18.51
CA VAL A 236 9.40 -10.74 -18.97
C VAL A 236 10.14 -10.42 -20.27
N ASN A 237 11.47 -10.54 -20.22
CA ASN A 237 12.40 -10.19 -21.30
C ASN A 237 12.17 -8.78 -21.88
N LYS A 238 11.66 -7.86 -21.05
CA LYS A 238 11.43 -6.46 -21.40
C LYS A 238 12.65 -5.62 -21.02
N PRO A 239 13.32 -4.96 -21.98
CA PRO A 239 14.39 -4.02 -21.65
C PRO A 239 13.82 -2.80 -20.91
N PRO A 240 14.62 -2.18 -20.03
CA PRO A 240 14.22 -0.94 -19.36
C PRO A 240 14.12 0.21 -20.37
N VAL A 241 13.24 1.18 -20.11
CA VAL A 241 13.10 2.37 -20.96
C VAL A 241 14.10 3.44 -20.60
N ALA A 242 14.31 3.72 -19.32
CA ALA A 242 15.16 4.82 -18.85
C ALA A 242 15.74 4.55 -17.46
N ALA A 243 16.26 3.35 -17.20
CA ALA A 243 16.73 2.98 -15.86
C ALA A 243 18.11 3.58 -15.48
N GLY A 244 18.90 4.04 -16.45
CA GLY A 244 20.25 4.56 -16.17
C GLY A 244 21.07 3.61 -15.30
N ARG A 245 21.74 4.15 -14.23
CA ARG A 245 22.50 3.34 -13.28
C ARG A 245 21.64 2.34 -12.49
N ALA A 246 20.34 2.60 -12.39
CA ALA A 246 19.40 1.71 -11.72
C ALA A 246 19.11 0.41 -12.49
N SER A 247 19.61 0.26 -13.72
CA SER A 247 19.62 -1.02 -14.43
C SER A 247 20.64 -2.02 -13.85
N GLY A 248 21.66 -1.56 -13.12
CA GLY A 248 22.76 -2.41 -12.64
C GLY A 248 23.51 -3.10 -13.77
N ASN A 249 23.56 -2.50 -14.97
CA ASN A 249 24.07 -3.10 -16.21
C ASN A 249 23.32 -4.39 -16.65
N LEU A 250 22.11 -4.60 -16.12
CA LEU A 250 21.25 -5.71 -16.52
C LEU A 250 20.36 -5.29 -17.73
N MET A 251 19.95 -6.28 -18.52
CA MET A 251 19.30 -6.02 -19.82
C MET A 251 17.77 -6.05 -19.76
N TYR A 252 17.18 -6.78 -18.79
CA TYR A 252 15.74 -7.03 -18.80
C TYR A 252 15.13 -6.86 -17.41
N SER A 253 13.88 -6.44 -17.37
CA SER A 253 13.14 -6.27 -16.12
C SER A 253 12.98 -7.58 -15.37
N ILE A 254 12.60 -8.66 -16.05
CA ILE A 254 12.51 -10.02 -15.52
C ILE A 254 13.14 -10.97 -16.55
N VAL A 255 14.06 -11.82 -16.08
CA VAL A 255 14.63 -12.91 -16.86
C VAL A 255 14.17 -14.24 -16.27
N PRO A 256 13.28 -15.00 -16.92
CA PRO A 256 12.82 -16.30 -16.44
C PRO A 256 13.95 -17.22 -16.02
N GLY A 257 13.84 -17.81 -14.83
CA GLY A 257 14.84 -18.71 -14.27
C GLY A 257 16.13 -18.05 -13.76
N LYS A 258 16.27 -16.70 -13.90
CA LYS A 258 17.53 -15.98 -13.60
C LYS A 258 17.25 -14.72 -12.78
N PRO A 259 16.89 -14.85 -11.50
CA PRO A 259 16.58 -13.71 -10.65
C PRO A 259 17.75 -12.72 -10.52
N GLU A 260 18.99 -13.21 -10.50
CA GLU A 260 20.21 -12.39 -10.43
C GLU A 260 20.46 -11.54 -11.68
N LYS A 261 19.79 -11.83 -12.81
CA LYS A 261 19.83 -11.07 -14.06
C LYS A 261 18.62 -10.17 -14.26
N SER A 262 17.74 -10.08 -13.27
CA SER A 262 16.47 -9.35 -13.35
C SER A 262 16.58 -7.99 -12.65
N ILE A 263 16.35 -6.91 -13.41
CA ILE A 263 16.40 -5.52 -12.92
C ILE A 263 15.39 -5.32 -11.78
N LEU A 264 14.20 -5.92 -11.88
CA LEU A 264 13.17 -5.84 -10.85
C LEU A 264 13.73 -6.23 -9.47
N LEU A 265 14.36 -7.40 -9.38
CA LEU A 265 14.91 -7.89 -8.12
C LEU A 265 16.14 -7.08 -7.67
N TYR A 266 17.00 -6.66 -8.60
CA TYR A 266 18.14 -5.79 -8.31
C TYR A 266 17.68 -4.49 -7.62
N ARG A 267 16.66 -3.82 -8.17
CA ARG A 267 16.11 -2.59 -7.62
C ARG A 267 15.39 -2.81 -6.28
N MET A 268 14.67 -3.93 -6.12
CA MET A 268 14.02 -4.27 -4.86
C MET A 268 15.01 -4.48 -3.72
N LYS A 269 16.18 -5.07 -4.00
CA LYS A 269 17.26 -5.31 -3.02
C LYS A 269 18.02 -4.05 -2.61
N SER A 270 17.96 -2.99 -3.41
CA SER A 270 18.70 -1.75 -3.14
C SER A 270 18.01 -0.88 -2.11
N GLU A 271 18.79 -0.21 -1.28
CA GLU A 271 18.37 0.88 -0.39
C GLU A 271 18.93 2.26 -0.84
N ASP A 272 19.74 2.27 -1.93
CA ASP A 272 20.19 3.53 -2.57
C ASP A 272 18.99 4.22 -3.23
N PRO A 273 18.64 5.46 -2.83
CA PRO A 273 17.51 6.19 -3.40
C PRO A 273 17.54 6.37 -4.92
N GLY A 274 18.74 6.34 -5.54
CA GLY A 274 18.87 6.43 -7.00
C GLY A 274 18.77 5.10 -7.73
N ILE A 275 18.59 3.99 -7.02
CA ILE A 275 18.50 2.63 -7.57
C ILE A 275 17.22 1.94 -7.11
N MET A 276 16.86 2.07 -5.84
CA MET A 276 15.78 1.31 -5.22
C MET A 276 14.44 1.47 -5.92
N MET A 277 13.59 0.44 -5.78
CA MET A 277 12.19 0.48 -6.19
C MET A 277 11.34 -0.22 -5.10
N PRO A 278 10.24 0.38 -4.62
CA PRO A 278 9.76 1.75 -4.92
C PRO A 278 10.77 2.84 -4.56
N GLU A 279 10.74 3.95 -5.30
CA GLU A 279 11.66 5.10 -5.09
C GLU A 279 11.32 5.88 -3.83
N SER A 280 10.06 5.84 -3.41
CA SER A 280 9.55 6.47 -2.20
C SER A 280 8.68 5.52 -1.38
N GLY A 281 8.37 5.91 -0.14
CA GLY A 281 7.53 5.13 0.76
C GLY A 281 8.24 3.99 1.51
N ARG A 282 9.55 3.83 1.34
CA ARG A 282 10.41 2.95 2.11
C ARG A 282 11.83 3.50 2.25
N ALA A 283 12.52 3.08 3.29
CA ALA A 283 13.97 3.22 3.48
C ALA A 283 14.65 1.84 3.51
N LEU A 284 13.95 0.82 4.02
CA LEU A 284 14.46 -0.55 4.12
C LEU A 284 14.03 -1.42 2.93
N ALA A 285 14.84 -2.39 2.58
CA ALA A 285 14.47 -3.45 1.66
C ALA A 285 13.52 -4.45 2.35
N HIS A 286 12.45 -4.87 1.65
CA HIS A 286 11.49 -5.85 2.15
C HIS A 286 12.00 -7.27 1.95
N SER A 287 12.67 -7.83 2.92
CA SER A 287 13.35 -9.12 2.79
C SER A 287 12.43 -10.28 2.38
N GLU A 288 11.19 -10.33 2.91
CA GLU A 288 10.21 -11.36 2.59
C GLU A 288 9.67 -11.22 1.17
N GLY A 289 9.37 -9.98 0.76
CA GLY A 289 8.96 -9.69 -0.61
C GLY A 289 10.05 -10.00 -1.62
N ILE A 290 11.31 -9.71 -1.30
CA ILE A 290 12.47 -10.07 -2.13
C ILE A 290 12.57 -11.58 -2.29
N ARG A 291 12.48 -12.37 -1.20
CA ARG A 291 12.50 -13.84 -1.27
C ARG A 291 11.35 -14.40 -2.11
N LEU A 292 10.15 -13.83 -1.98
CA LEU A 292 9.00 -14.21 -2.77
C LEU A 292 9.24 -14.00 -4.27
N ILE A 293 9.64 -12.79 -4.66
CA ILE A 293 9.85 -12.44 -6.07
C ILE A 293 11.08 -13.18 -6.65
N GLU A 294 12.13 -13.38 -5.87
CA GLU A 294 13.27 -14.20 -6.27
C GLU A 294 12.87 -15.64 -6.58
N SER A 295 12.07 -16.24 -5.69
CA SER A 295 11.53 -17.59 -5.90
C SER A 295 10.60 -17.66 -7.10
N TRP A 296 9.75 -16.66 -7.28
CA TRP A 296 8.83 -16.57 -8.42
C TRP A 296 9.58 -16.47 -9.75
N ILE A 297 10.57 -15.58 -9.87
CA ILE A 297 11.38 -15.44 -11.09
C ILE A 297 12.16 -16.73 -11.37
N LYS A 298 12.71 -17.36 -10.33
CA LYS A 298 13.46 -18.63 -10.45
C LYS A 298 12.63 -19.76 -11.02
N ASN A 299 11.34 -19.83 -10.62
CA ASN A 299 10.40 -20.87 -11.04
C ASN A 299 9.45 -20.39 -12.14
N TYR A 300 9.73 -19.25 -12.75
CA TYR A 300 8.90 -18.73 -13.83
C TYR A 300 9.03 -19.63 -15.07
N ASP A 301 7.97 -20.36 -15.38
CA ASP A 301 7.91 -21.22 -16.56
C ASP A 301 7.91 -20.35 -17.84
N LYS A 302 8.64 -20.84 -18.85
CA LYS A 302 8.84 -20.14 -20.11
C LYS A 302 7.61 -20.21 -21.00
#